data_e41d6de06568e632bcf376f3fb379511
#
_entry.id   e41d6de06568e632bcf376f3fb379511
#
_cell.length_a   1.000
_cell.length_b   1.000
_cell.length_c   1.000
_cell.angle_alpha   90.00
_cell.angle_beta   90.00
_cell.angle_gamma   90.00
#
_symmetry.space_group_name_H-M   'P 1'
#
loop_
_entity.id
_entity.type
_entity.pdbx_description
1 polymer ?
#
loop_
_entity_poly.entity_id
_entity_poly.type
_entity_poly.pdbx_seq_one_letter_code
_entity_poly.pdbx_strand_id
1 'polypeptide(L)'
;MSSLPRPTASVPPDSTRDQPDATGIVPAERFEQLREAREILQLAAQSLQTVARRLDDHFCHAVRLLLDCTGAVVVTGMGKAGLIGRKLTATLSSTGTRALFLHPAEAVHGDLGVLRPGDVLLALSNSGETEEVCRMLPHVRRQQI
;
A
#
# COMPACT_ATOMS: atom_id res chain seq x y z
N MET A 1 -40.88 24.65 13.02
CA MET A 1 -40.69 23.47 12.16
C MET A 1 -40.76 23.94 10.74
N SER A 2 -39.64 24.16 10.12
CA SER A 2 -39.53 24.62 8.73
C SER A 2 -38.72 23.58 7.94
N SER A 3 -39.40 22.92 7.02
CA SER A 3 -38.85 21.89 6.14
C SER A 3 -38.10 22.54 4.99
N LEU A 4 -36.80 22.27 4.89
CA LEU A 4 -35.98 22.64 3.73
C LEU A 4 -36.29 21.70 2.55
N PRO A 5 -36.46 22.22 1.33
CA PRO A 5 -36.67 21.40 0.15
C PRO A 5 -35.35 20.75 -0.28
N ARG A 6 -35.38 19.46 -0.63
CA ARG A 6 -34.26 18.74 -1.24
C ARG A 6 -34.10 19.17 -2.68
N PRO A 7 -32.87 19.41 -3.18
CA PRO A 7 -32.63 19.60 -4.61
C PRO A 7 -32.69 18.25 -5.33
N THR A 8 -33.72 18.03 -6.12
CA THR A 8 -33.79 16.99 -7.13
C THR A 8 -33.17 17.52 -8.41
N ALA A 9 -31.89 17.31 -8.62
CA ALA A 9 -31.27 17.44 -9.92
C ALA A 9 -30.90 16.04 -10.40
N SER A 10 -31.80 15.40 -11.11
CA SER A 10 -31.50 14.23 -11.94
C SER A 10 -30.69 14.70 -13.15
N VAL A 11 -29.39 14.44 -13.16
CA VAL A 11 -28.59 14.54 -14.38
C VAL A 11 -29.04 13.38 -15.27
N PRO A 12 -29.53 13.64 -16.50
CA PRO A 12 -29.85 12.55 -17.40
C PRO A 12 -28.57 11.78 -17.75
N PRO A 13 -28.60 10.45 -17.87
CA PRO A 13 -27.46 9.70 -18.34
C PRO A 13 -27.14 10.15 -19.77
N ASP A 14 -25.94 10.68 -19.96
CA ASP A 14 -25.37 10.99 -21.27
C ASP A 14 -25.13 9.67 -22.02
N SER A 15 -26.17 9.21 -22.74
CA SER A 15 -26.18 7.95 -23.50
C SER A 15 -25.36 8.01 -24.79
N THR A 16 -24.59 9.10 -25.03
CA THR A 16 -23.85 9.29 -26.27
C THR A 16 -22.35 8.96 -26.16
N ARG A 17 -21.85 8.51 -25.01
CA ARG A 17 -20.40 8.36 -24.79
C ARG A 17 -19.79 7.01 -25.14
N ASP A 18 -20.56 5.98 -25.49
CA ASP A 18 -19.98 4.61 -25.60
C ASP A 18 -20.51 3.76 -26.75
N GLN A 19 -20.88 4.36 -27.90
CA GLN A 19 -21.06 3.57 -29.11
C GLN A 19 -19.76 3.62 -29.93
N PRO A 20 -19.13 2.46 -30.24
CA PRO A 20 -18.03 2.45 -31.19
C PRO A 20 -18.54 2.92 -32.54
N ASP A 21 -17.87 3.90 -33.14
CA ASP A 21 -18.14 4.36 -34.49
C ASP A 21 -18.17 3.14 -35.41
N ALA A 22 -19.21 3.09 -36.28
CA ALA A 22 -19.43 2.01 -37.24
C ALA A 22 -18.27 1.82 -38.24
N THR A 23 -17.25 2.67 -38.20
CA THR A 23 -16.03 2.61 -39.04
C THR A 23 -14.88 1.82 -38.43
N GLY A 24 -14.94 1.44 -37.16
CA GLY A 24 -13.82 0.75 -36.46
C GLY A 24 -12.55 1.60 -36.32
N ILE A 25 -12.58 2.87 -36.71
CA ILE A 25 -11.43 3.79 -36.62
C ILE A 25 -11.41 4.40 -35.22
N VAL A 26 -10.40 4.08 -34.45
CA VAL A 26 -10.16 4.68 -33.13
C VAL A 26 -9.65 6.11 -33.33
N PRO A 27 -10.30 7.16 -32.76
CA PRO A 27 -9.81 8.54 -32.85
C PRO A 27 -8.36 8.63 -32.37
N ALA A 28 -7.55 9.51 -32.99
CA ALA A 28 -6.11 9.65 -32.69
C ALA A 28 -5.84 9.85 -31.18
N GLU A 29 -6.65 10.68 -30.51
CA GLU A 29 -6.55 10.90 -29.06
C GLU A 29 -6.76 9.61 -28.23
N ARG A 30 -7.73 8.78 -28.60
CA ARG A 30 -7.96 7.49 -27.93
C ARG A 30 -6.83 6.51 -28.22
N PHE A 31 -6.24 6.56 -29.40
CA PHE A 31 -5.09 5.74 -29.75
C PHE A 31 -3.87 6.11 -28.89
N GLU A 32 -3.61 7.41 -28.71
CA GLU A 32 -2.52 7.90 -27.84
C GLU A 32 -2.74 7.48 -26.38
N GLN A 33 -3.94 7.67 -25.84
CA GLN A 33 -4.27 7.24 -24.47
C GLN A 33 -4.06 5.74 -24.26
N LEU A 34 -4.48 4.91 -25.22
CA LEU A 34 -4.28 3.46 -25.18
C LEU A 34 -2.80 3.09 -25.27
N ARG A 35 -2.03 3.79 -26.09
CA ARG A 35 -0.58 3.60 -26.19
C ARG A 35 0.10 3.90 -24.86
N GLU A 36 -0.16 5.09 -24.29
CA GLU A 36 0.39 5.49 -23.01
C GLU A 36 0.02 4.51 -21.87
N ALA A 37 -1.24 4.09 -21.81
CA ALA A 37 -1.68 3.12 -20.83
C ALA A 37 -0.92 1.78 -20.97
N ARG A 38 -0.71 1.31 -22.19
CA ARG A 38 0.07 0.09 -22.46
C ARG A 38 1.54 0.24 -22.07
N GLU A 39 2.16 1.40 -22.37
CA GLU A 39 3.54 1.70 -22.01
C GLU A 39 3.72 1.70 -20.48
N ILE A 40 2.79 2.33 -19.73
CA ILE A 40 2.80 2.31 -18.27
C ILE A 40 2.70 0.87 -17.72
N LEU A 41 1.78 0.06 -18.26
CA LEU A 41 1.63 -1.33 -17.83
C LEU A 41 2.86 -2.19 -18.17
N GLN A 42 3.49 -1.96 -19.33
CA GLN A 42 4.72 -2.63 -19.72
C GLN A 42 5.88 -2.25 -18.79
N LEU A 43 6.01 -0.96 -18.44
CA LEU A 43 7.00 -0.49 -17.49
C LEU A 43 6.80 -1.13 -16.10
N ALA A 44 5.56 -1.22 -15.63
CA ALA A 44 5.23 -1.89 -14.38
C ALA A 44 5.60 -3.38 -14.42
N ALA A 45 5.30 -4.08 -15.51
CA ALA A 45 5.65 -5.48 -15.71
C ALA A 45 7.18 -5.71 -15.70
N GLN A 46 7.94 -4.85 -16.38
CA GLN A 46 9.41 -4.90 -16.39
C GLN A 46 9.99 -4.64 -14.99
N SER A 47 9.38 -3.70 -14.24
CA SER A 47 9.79 -3.41 -12.86
C SER A 47 9.57 -4.62 -11.95
N LEU A 48 8.43 -5.32 -12.06
CA LEU A 48 8.17 -6.56 -11.32
C LEU A 48 9.16 -7.66 -11.68
N GLN A 49 9.48 -7.85 -12.96
CA GLN A 49 10.51 -8.81 -13.39
C GLN A 49 11.88 -8.48 -12.80
N THR A 50 12.22 -7.19 -12.71
CA THR A 50 13.48 -6.75 -12.11
C THR A 50 13.50 -7.06 -10.61
N VAL A 51 12.42 -6.82 -9.90
CA VAL A 51 12.29 -7.19 -8.48
C VAL A 51 12.43 -8.71 -8.32
N ALA A 52 11.72 -9.51 -9.13
CA ALA A 52 11.81 -10.97 -9.06
C ALA A 52 13.25 -11.49 -9.19
N ARG A 53 14.07 -10.90 -10.07
CA ARG A 53 15.48 -11.26 -10.23
C ARG A 53 16.39 -10.81 -9.07
N ARG A 54 15.92 -9.91 -8.20
CA ARG A 54 16.65 -9.42 -7.03
C ARG A 54 16.31 -10.16 -5.73
N LEU A 55 15.33 -11.07 -5.77
CA LEU A 55 15.02 -11.91 -4.61
C LEU A 55 16.19 -12.84 -4.34
N ASP A 56 16.65 -12.84 -3.09
CA ASP A 56 17.81 -13.57 -2.61
C ASP A 56 17.54 -14.20 -1.24
N ASP A 57 18.58 -14.67 -0.58
CA ASP A 57 18.49 -15.30 0.75
C ASP A 57 17.97 -14.34 1.83
N HIS A 58 18.19 -13.02 1.68
CA HIS A 58 17.62 -12.03 2.62
C HIS A 58 16.09 -12.03 2.59
N PHE A 59 15.50 -12.19 1.39
CA PHE A 59 14.06 -12.36 1.28
C PHE A 59 13.59 -13.63 2.00
N CYS A 60 14.28 -14.76 1.80
CA CYS A 60 13.95 -16.00 2.49
C CYS A 60 14.06 -15.85 4.01
N HIS A 61 15.09 -15.14 4.50
CA HIS A 61 15.25 -14.84 5.92
C HIS A 61 14.10 -13.98 6.46
N ALA A 62 13.73 -12.92 5.73
CA ALA A 62 12.60 -12.07 6.13
C ALA A 62 11.28 -12.86 6.20
N VAL A 63 11.03 -13.76 5.24
CA VAL A 63 9.85 -14.63 5.26
C VAL A 63 9.86 -15.54 6.49
N ARG A 64 11.00 -16.13 6.87
CA ARG A 64 11.12 -16.95 8.07
C ARG A 64 10.83 -16.17 9.33
N LEU A 65 11.37 -14.95 9.47
CA LEU A 65 11.07 -14.08 10.62
C LEU A 65 9.56 -13.82 10.77
N LEU A 66 8.85 -13.63 9.65
CA LEU A 66 7.41 -13.44 9.67
C LEU A 66 6.64 -14.71 10.03
N LEU A 67 7.08 -15.87 9.54
CA LEU A 67 6.46 -17.17 9.83
C LEU A 67 6.68 -17.61 11.29
N ASP A 68 7.86 -17.34 11.83
CA ASP A 68 8.25 -17.69 13.21
C ASP A 68 7.75 -16.66 14.24
N CYS A 69 7.07 -15.60 13.78
CA CYS A 69 6.52 -14.56 14.65
C CYS A 69 5.46 -15.14 15.59
N THR A 70 5.71 -15.05 16.89
CA THR A 70 4.79 -15.54 17.94
C THR A 70 3.81 -14.45 18.40
N GLY A 71 4.11 -13.19 18.11
CA GLY A 71 3.28 -12.03 18.42
C GLY A 71 2.47 -11.54 17.21
N ALA A 72 2.59 -10.25 16.91
CA ALA A 72 1.99 -9.63 15.76
C ALA A 72 3.05 -9.16 14.75
N VAL A 73 2.73 -9.19 13.47
CA VAL A 73 3.48 -8.47 12.45
C VAL A 73 3.06 -7.00 12.48
N VAL A 74 3.93 -6.15 13.00
CA VAL A 74 3.71 -4.71 13.08
C VAL A 74 4.26 -4.06 11.82
N VAL A 75 3.37 -3.55 10.96
CA VAL A 75 3.77 -2.89 9.72
C VAL A 75 3.83 -1.39 9.93
N THR A 76 4.89 -0.74 9.45
CA THR A 76 5.07 0.71 9.58
C THR A 76 5.59 1.34 8.29
N GLY A 77 5.32 2.63 8.08
CA GLY A 77 5.78 3.39 6.92
C GLY A 77 5.09 4.74 6.83
N MET A 78 5.75 5.71 6.19
CA MET A 78 5.24 7.07 5.98
C MET A 78 4.64 7.25 4.59
N GLY A 79 3.68 8.16 4.47
CA GLY A 79 3.11 8.59 3.19
C GLY A 79 2.62 7.41 2.34
N LYS A 80 3.09 7.30 1.10
CA LYS A 80 2.71 6.21 0.16
C LYS A 80 3.11 4.83 0.68
N ALA A 81 4.28 4.70 1.32
CA ALA A 81 4.71 3.46 1.97
C ALA A 81 3.77 3.07 3.11
N GLY A 82 3.25 4.04 3.87
CA GLY A 82 2.23 3.81 4.90
C GLY A 82 0.91 3.28 4.33
N LEU A 83 0.45 3.81 3.18
CA LEU A 83 -0.75 3.30 2.50
C LEU A 83 -0.57 1.83 2.06
N ILE A 84 0.59 1.50 1.50
CA ILE A 84 0.95 0.11 1.15
C ILE A 84 1.01 -0.75 2.41
N GLY A 85 1.60 -0.24 3.50
CA GLY A 85 1.68 -0.90 4.79
C GLY A 85 0.30 -1.25 5.35
N ARG A 86 -0.65 -0.33 5.33
CA ARG A 86 -2.04 -0.58 5.73
C ARG A 86 -2.70 -1.67 4.89
N LYS A 87 -2.50 -1.65 3.56
CA LYS A 87 -3.00 -2.70 2.67
C LYS A 87 -2.38 -4.06 3.01
N LEU A 88 -1.07 -4.10 3.25
CA LEU A 88 -0.37 -5.32 3.63
C LEU A 88 -0.88 -5.87 4.96
N THR A 89 -1.04 -5.02 5.97
CA THR A 89 -1.63 -5.37 7.28
C THR A 89 -3.01 -6.02 7.10
N ALA A 90 -3.89 -5.40 6.30
CA ALA A 90 -5.21 -5.95 6.04
C ALA A 90 -5.15 -7.32 5.34
N THR A 91 -4.22 -7.49 4.41
CA THR A 91 -4.01 -8.77 3.72
C THR A 91 -3.53 -9.86 4.67
N LEU A 92 -2.50 -9.58 5.48
CA LEU A 92 -1.97 -10.50 6.49
C LEU A 92 -3.07 -10.94 7.47
N SER A 93 -3.84 -9.97 7.99
CA SER A 93 -4.95 -10.27 8.92
C SER A 93 -6.03 -11.13 8.28
N SER A 94 -6.39 -10.87 7.02
CA SER A 94 -7.41 -11.65 6.30
C SER A 94 -6.97 -13.08 5.97
N THR A 95 -5.67 -13.33 5.97
CA THR A 95 -5.07 -14.66 5.73
C THR A 95 -4.63 -15.38 7.00
N GLY A 96 -5.04 -14.87 8.17
CA GLY A 96 -4.82 -15.54 9.46
C GLY A 96 -3.55 -15.12 10.20
N THR A 97 -2.73 -14.21 9.65
CA THR A 97 -1.57 -13.66 10.34
C THR A 97 -1.99 -12.44 11.17
N ARG A 98 -1.77 -12.49 12.48
CA ARG A 98 -2.05 -11.33 13.33
C ARG A 98 -1.15 -10.16 12.90
N ALA A 99 -1.74 -9.08 12.40
CA ALA A 99 -0.99 -7.92 11.93
C ALA A 99 -1.68 -6.62 12.36
N LEU A 100 -0.87 -5.58 12.59
CA LEU A 100 -1.34 -4.24 12.90
C LEU A 100 -0.47 -3.20 12.20
N PHE A 101 -1.05 -2.05 11.89
CA PHE A 101 -0.31 -0.93 11.33
C PHE A 101 0.00 0.09 12.42
N LEU A 102 1.28 0.45 12.55
CA LEU A 102 1.76 1.48 13.48
C LEU A 102 2.31 2.66 12.65
N HIS A 103 1.69 3.83 12.78
CA HIS A 103 2.17 5.02 12.10
C HIS A 103 3.44 5.54 12.77
N PRO A 104 4.56 5.76 12.03
CA PRO A 104 5.85 6.09 12.66
C PRO A 104 5.82 7.37 13.49
N ALA A 105 5.09 8.41 13.04
CA ALA A 105 4.96 9.65 13.80
C ALA A 105 4.18 9.44 15.11
N GLU A 106 3.09 8.68 15.10
CA GLU A 106 2.32 8.35 16.30
C GLU A 106 3.13 7.48 17.26
N ALA A 107 3.92 6.55 16.73
CA ALA A 107 4.82 5.71 17.50
C ALA A 107 5.77 6.55 18.38
N VAL A 108 6.40 7.58 17.80
CA VAL A 108 7.35 8.45 18.53
C VAL A 108 6.63 9.29 19.61
N HIS A 109 5.33 9.53 19.47
CA HIS A 109 4.52 10.31 20.41
C HIS A 109 3.79 9.47 21.47
N GLY A 110 4.04 8.16 21.55
CA GLY A 110 3.53 7.31 22.64
C GLY A 110 3.04 5.93 22.22
N ASP A 111 2.69 5.72 20.96
CA ASP A 111 2.07 4.47 20.49
C ASP A 111 3.06 3.28 20.40
N LEU A 112 4.36 3.53 20.66
CA LEU A 112 5.34 2.43 20.84
C LEU A 112 4.95 1.45 21.95
N GLY A 113 4.12 1.87 22.89
CA GLY A 113 3.56 1.01 23.92
C GLY A 113 2.65 -0.12 23.42
N VAL A 114 2.25 -0.12 22.13
CA VAL A 114 1.49 -1.21 21.52
C VAL A 114 2.37 -2.44 21.25
N LEU A 115 3.68 -2.23 21.07
CA LEU A 115 4.64 -3.29 20.77
C LEU A 115 4.82 -4.25 21.96
N ARG A 116 4.99 -5.54 21.66
CA ARG A 116 5.17 -6.61 22.66
C ARG A 116 6.33 -7.51 22.27
N PRO A 117 7.01 -8.13 23.24
CA PRO A 117 7.96 -9.19 22.95
C PRO A 117 7.33 -10.29 22.09
N GLY A 118 8.06 -10.74 21.08
CA GLY A 118 7.58 -11.71 20.11
C GLY A 118 6.92 -11.10 18.86
N ASP A 119 6.70 -9.78 18.84
CA ASP A 119 6.30 -9.07 17.63
C ASP A 119 7.47 -9.00 16.63
N VAL A 120 7.14 -8.81 15.35
CA VAL A 120 8.10 -8.52 14.28
C VAL A 120 7.74 -7.20 13.64
N LEU A 121 8.69 -6.26 13.54
CA LEU A 121 8.48 -5.00 12.84
C LEU A 121 8.85 -5.13 11.36
N LEU A 122 7.88 -4.84 10.49
CA LEU A 122 8.07 -4.70 9.04
C LEU A 122 8.02 -3.22 8.65
N ALA A 123 9.18 -2.60 8.48
CA ALA A 123 9.29 -1.19 8.13
C ALA A 123 9.40 -0.99 6.61
N LEU A 124 8.53 -0.18 6.04
CA LEU A 124 8.52 0.18 4.63
C LEU A 124 9.06 1.60 4.44
N SER A 125 10.19 1.71 3.77
CA SER A 125 10.80 3.00 3.40
C SER A 125 11.48 2.88 2.04
N ASN A 126 11.22 3.85 1.14
CA ASN A 126 11.86 3.88 -0.17
C ASN A 126 13.34 4.28 -0.09
N SER A 127 13.68 5.25 0.77
CA SER A 127 15.06 5.71 0.97
C SER A 127 15.83 4.86 1.99
N GLY A 128 15.12 4.17 2.88
CA GLY A 128 15.72 3.56 4.08
C GLY A 128 16.05 4.57 5.19
N GLU A 129 15.89 5.87 4.93
CA GLU A 129 16.31 6.98 5.81
C GLU A 129 15.13 7.88 6.25
N THR A 130 13.89 7.38 6.18
CA THR A 130 12.72 8.12 6.65
C THR A 130 12.88 8.43 8.13
N GLU A 131 12.95 9.69 8.50
CA GLU A 131 13.35 10.16 9.84
C GLU A 131 12.47 9.56 10.94
N GLU A 132 11.14 9.57 10.76
CA GLU A 132 10.20 9.04 11.75
C GLU A 132 10.36 7.53 11.93
N VAL A 133 10.65 6.80 10.86
CA VAL A 133 10.95 5.36 10.92
C VAL A 133 12.27 5.14 11.66
N CYS A 134 13.31 5.89 11.32
CA CYS A 134 14.62 5.77 11.96
C CYS A 134 14.55 6.10 13.47
N ARG A 135 13.75 7.08 13.87
CA ARG A 135 13.57 7.46 15.29
C ARG A 135 12.93 6.36 16.14
N MET A 136 12.07 5.52 15.59
CA MET A 136 11.44 4.44 16.36
C MET A 136 12.35 3.21 16.52
N LEU A 137 13.28 2.94 15.59
CA LEU A 137 14.11 1.73 15.59
C LEU A 137 14.90 1.49 16.89
N PRO A 138 15.50 2.49 17.57
CA PRO A 138 16.19 2.28 18.83
C PRO A 138 15.28 1.76 19.96
N HIS A 139 14.00 2.16 19.94
CA HIS A 139 13.00 1.66 20.90
C HIS A 139 12.62 0.21 20.60
N VAL A 140 12.40 -0.11 19.34
CA VAL A 140 12.08 -1.47 18.87
C VAL A 140 13.21 -2.44 19.27
N ARG A 141 14.46 -2.07 18.97
CA ARG A 141 15.64 -2.88 19.34
C ARG A 141 15.77 -3.11 20.84
N ARG A 142 15.46 -2.11 21.69
CA ARG A 142 15.49 -2.25 23.15
C ARG A 142 14.46 -3.24 23.68
N GLN A 143 13.35 -3.40 22.97
CA GLN A 143 12.29 -4.35 23.29
C GLN A 143 12.51 -5.74 22.67
N GLN A 144 13.64 -5.94 21.98
CA GLN A 144 13.99 -7.19 21.31
C GLN A 144 12.96 -7.63 20.25
N ILE A 145 12.44 -6.64 19.51
CA ILE A 145 11.51 -6.82 18.42
C ILE A 145 12.25 -6.66 17.09
#